data_4b82a0ecb60c7f1eb6f355c41ae437b9
#
_entry.id   4b82a0ecb60c7f1eb6f355c41ae437b9
#
_cell.length_a   1.000
_cell.length_b   1.000
_cell.length_c   1.000
_cell.angle_alpha   90.00
_cell.angle_beta   90.00
_cell.angle_gamma   90.00
#
_symmetry.space_group_name_H-M   'P 1'
#
loop_
_entity.id
_entity.type
_entity.pdbx_description
1 polymer ?
#
loop_
_entity_poly.entity_id
_entity_poly.type
_entity_poly.pdbx_seq_one_letter_code
_entity_poly.pdbx_strand_id
1 'polypeptide(L)'
;METLKNINYSKYYIESEHVHSVLKQFMLADGFDFVLDLQNSKNAFLRDARNEKDYVDFFSFFASIPLSMNHPKLNNDSFIELLGRAALNKPSNSDIYTSEMATFVKTFFEVAVPEYFKYSFFVSGGALAVENALKTAFDWKIRQNFRKGYSTEKGTKILHFMQAFHGRSGYTMSITN
;
A
#
# COMPACT_ATOMS: atom_id res chain seq x y z
N MET A 1 -1.61 10.59 24.59
CA MET A 1 -1.16 11.93 24.17
C MET A 1 -0.02 12.50 25.01
N GLU A 2 0.08 12.18 26.27
CA GLU A 2 1.19 12.62 27.14
C GLU A 2 2.56 12.03 26.76
N THR A 3 2.58 10.84 26.19
CA THR A 3 3.83 10.12 25.84
C THR A 3 4.58 10.73 24.65
N LEU A 4 3.91 11.38 23.71
CA LEU A 4 4.56 12.04 22.57
C LEU A 4 5.09 13.45 22.94
N LYS A 5 4.55 14.07 23.98
CA LYS A 5 5.03 15.37 24.47
C LYS A 5 6.42 15.30 25.12
N ASN A 6 6.86 14.12 25.53
CA ASN A 6 8.18 13.91 26.15
C ASN A 6 9.31 13.61 25.17
N ILE A 7 9.02 13.36 23.91
CA ILE A 7 10.01 13.34 22.86
C ILE A 7 10.15 14.80 22.41
N ASN A 8 11.36 15.33 22.39
CA ASN A 8 11.62 16.72 22.00
C ASN A 8 11.38 16.95 20.49
N TYR A 9 10.14 16.67 20.06
CA TYR A 9 9.64 16.96 18.72
C TYR A 9 9.35 18.44 18.51
N SER A 10 9.36 19.24 19.56
CA SER A 10 8.88 20.64 19.51
C SER A 10 9.57 21.49 18.46
N LYS A 11 10.84 21.18 18.14
CA LYS A 11 11.60 21.92 17.11
C LYS A 11 11.17 21.58 15.69
N TYR A 12 10.69 20.37 15.44
CA TYR A 12 10.38 19.84 14.10
C TYR A 12 8.89 19.55 13.90
N TYR A 13 8.10 19.77 14.93
CA TYR A 13 6.65 19.61 14.84
C TYR A 13 6.06 20.69 13.95
N ILE A 14 5.14 20.28 13.08
CA ILE A 14 4.45 21.16 12.14
C ILE A 14 2.97 21.15 12.51
N GLU A 15 2.43 22.32 12.83
CA GLU A 15 1.01 22.52 13.05
C GLU A 15 0.21 22.24 11.78
N SER A 16 -1.04 21.80 11.94
CA SER A 16 -1.90 21.36 10.82
C SER A 16 -2.07 22.43 9.74
N GLU A 17 -2.16 23.69 10.14
CA GLU A 17 -2.30 24.83 9.23
C GLU A 17 -1.09 25.02 8.30
N HIS A 18 0.08 24.56 8.71
CA HIS A 18 1.34 24.73 7.99
C HIS A 18 1.77 23.52 7.15
N VAL A 19 1.06 22.38 7.28
CA VAL A 19 1.44 21.12 6.62
C VAL A 19 1.66 21.30 5.11
N HIS A 20 0.68 21.85 4.39
CA HIS A 20 0.80 22.03 2.94
C HIS A 20 1.91 23.02 2.56
N SER A 21 2.05 24.09 3.29
CA SER A 21 3.09 25.11 3.00
C SER A 21 4.50 24.56 3.21
N VAL A 22 4.69 23.74 4.24
CA VAL A 22 5.98 23.10 4.49
C VAL A 22 6.26 22.02 3.45
N LEU A 23 5.31 21.14 3.16
CA LEU A 23 5.51 20.06 2.16
C LEU A 23 5.86 20.64 0.78
N LYS A 24 5.17 21.69 0.34
CA LYS A 24 5.43 22.36 -0.96
C LYS A 24 6.84 22.95 -1.10
N GLN A 25 7.56 23.16 -0.01
CA GLN A 25 8.95 23.64 -0.08
C GLN A 25 9.92 22.52 -0.51
N PHE A 26 9.57 21.26 -0.29
CA PHE A 26 10.50 20.15 -0.44
C PHE A 26 10.02 19.05 -1.40
N MET A 27 8.72 19.01 -1.70
CA MET A 27 8.13 17.99 -2.55
C MET A 27 6.92 18.52 -3.32
N LEU A 28 6.51 17.79 -4.37
CA LEU A 28 5.24 18.03 -5.02
C LEU A 28 4.10 17.64 -4.06
N ALA A 29 3.33 18.62 -3.63
CA ALA A 29 2.19 18.47 -2.73
C ALA A 29 0.93 19.01 -3.44
N ASP A 30 0.41 18.21 -4.39
CA ASP A 30 -0.74 18.51 -5.25
C ASP A 30 -1.98 17.69 -4.89
N GLY A 31 -1.99 17.08 -3.71
CA GLY A 31 -3.12 16.35 -3.17
C GLY A 31 -4.31 17.24 -2.77
N PHE A 32 -5.30 16.64 -2.13
CA PHE A 32 -6.47 17.38 -1.64
C PHE A 32 -6.06 18.47 -0.64
N ASP A 33 -6.81 19.57 -0.64
CA ASP A 33 -6.68 20.60 0.40
C ASP A 33 -7.31 20.12 1.72
N PHE A 34 -6.63 19.16 2.34
CA PHE A 34 -7.08 18.43 3.50
C PHE A 34 -5.87 17.93 4.31
N VAL A 35 -5.91 18.05 5.62
CA VAL A 35 -4.90 17.49 6.53
C VAL A 35 -5.55 16.46 7.43
N LEU A 36 -5.22 15.19 7.21
CA LEU A 36 -5.85 14.08 7.91
C LEU A 36 -5.48 14.05 9.41
N ASP A 37 -6.49 14.12 10.26
CA ASP A 37 -6.34 13.80 11.67
C ASP A 37 -6.41 12.27 11.85
N LEU A 38 -5.25 11.64 12.00
CA LEU A 38 -5.14 10.19 12.18
C LEU A 38 -5.79 9.68 13.47
N GLN A 39 -5.84 10.50 14.50
CA GLN A 39 -6.34 10.11 15.81
C GLN A 39 -7.86 10.18 15.90
N ASN A 40 -8.45 11.22 15.33
CA ASN A 40 -9.87 11.51 15.49
C ASN A 40 -10.72 11.09 14.26
N SER A 41 -10.11 10.76 13.13
CA SER A 41 -10.81 10.11 12.02
C SER A 41 -11.29 8.72 12.42
N LYS A 42 -12.56 8.38 12.14
CA LYS A 42 -13.13 7.10 12.57
C LYS A 42 -14.28 6.66 11.68
N ASN A 43 -14.45 5.34 11.58
CA ASN A 43 -15.50 4.75 10.74
C ASN A 43 -15.41 5.30 9.31
N ALA A 44 -16.52 5.72 8.74
CA ALA A 44 -16.61 6.29 7.39
C ALA A 44 -16.35 7.81 7.35
N PHE A 45 -15.67 8.36 8.36
CA PHE A 45 -15.41 9.80 8.45
C PHE A 45 -13.91 10.09 8.57
N LEU A 46 -13.45 11.00 7.74
CA LEU A 46 -12.13 11.61 7.80
C LEU A 46 -12.26 12.99 8.44
N ARG A 47 -11.47 13.29 9.44
CA ARG A 47 -11.42 14.59 10.11
C ARG A 47 -10.28 15.42 9.55
N ASP A 48 -10.57 16.65 9.15
CA ASP A 48 -9.53 17.63 8.81
C ASP A 48 -8.95 18.24 10.08
N ALA A 49 -7.67 18.02 10.34
CA ALA A 49 -6.96 18.50 11.51
C ALA A 49 -6.90 20.04 11.63
N ARG A 50 -7.12 20.79 10.52
CA ARG A 50 -7.04 22.26 10.50
C ARG A 50 -8.31 22.93 11.05
N ASN A 51 -9.46 22.31 10.85
CA ASN A 51 -10.75 22.92 11.16
C ASN A 51 -11.70 22.00 11.92
N GLU A 52 -11.24 20.79 12.27
CA GLU A 52 -11.96 19.76 13.00
C GLU A 52 -13.27 19.28 12.33
N LYS A 53 -13.45 19.53 11.03
CA LYS A 53 -14.63 19.07 10.29
C LYS A 53 -14.48 17.63 9.87
N ASP A 54 -15.58 16.91 9.95
CA ASP A 54 -15.69 15.53 9.48
C ASP A 54 -16.24 15.49 8.05
N TYR A 55 -15.59 14.69 7.20
CA TYR A 55 -15.99 14.42 5.82
C TYR A 55 -16.25 12.95 5.63
N VAL A 56 -17.28 12.60 4.89
CA VAL A 56 -17.54 11.20 4.54
C VAL A 56 -16.43 10.68 3.61
N ASP A 57 -15.86 9.55 3.98
CA ASP A 57 -14.77 8.93 3.20
C ASP A 57 -15.32 8.18 1.97
N PHE A 58 -15.21 8.80 0.81
CA PHE A 58 -15.40 8.16 -0.50
C PHE A 58 -14.07 7.90 -1.21
N PHE A 59 -12.95 8.20 -0.55
CA PHE A 59 -11.63 8.01 -1.12
C PHE A 59 -11.04 6.65 -0.77
N SER A 60 -11.24 6.18 0.49
CA SER A 60 -10.75 4.92 1.04
C SER A 60 -9.26 4.66 0.77
N PHE A 61 -8.49 5.70 0.48
CA PHE A 61 -7.07 5.64 0.12
C PHE A 61 -6.78 4.58 -0.96
N PHE A 62 -7.57 4.61 -2.04
CA PHE A 62 -7.54 3.62 -3.13
C PHE A 62 -7.79 2.18 -2.63
N ALA A 63 -8.75 2.00 -1.72
CA ALA A 63 -9.09 0.74 -1.07
C ALA A 63 -7.97 0.12 -0.21
N SER A 64 -6.98 0.90 0.22
CA SER A 64 -5.93 0.43 1.13
C SER A 64 -6.35 0.39 2.60
N ILE A 65 -7.51 0.99 2.95
CA ILE A 65 -8.11 0.96 4.30
C ILE A 65 -9.51 0.32 4.24
N PRO A 66 -9.61 -0.99 4.04
CA PRO A 66 -10.90 -1.65 3.84
C PRO A 66 -11.78 -1.71 5.10
N LEU A 67 -11.19 -1.58 6.29
CA LEU A 67 -11.89 -1.65 7.57
C LEU A 67 -12.22 -0.28 8.16
N SER A 68 -12.02 0.81 7.40
CA SER A 68 -12.16 2.19 7.87
C SER A 68 -11.07 2.65 8.87
N MET A 69 -11.13 3.94 9.21
CA MET A 69 -10.20 4.54 10.17
C MET A 69 -10.51 4.10 11.60
N ASN A 70 -9.46 3.83 12.35
CA ASN A 70 -9.52 3.51 13.79
C ASN A 70 -10.57 2.45 14.15
N HIS A 71 -10.62 1.38 13.34
CA HIS A 71 -11.56 0.28 13.58
C HIS A 71 -11.36 -0.31 15.00
N PRO A 72 -12.42 -0.45 15.83
CA PRO A 72 -12.27 -0.82 17.24
C PRO A 72 -11.54 -2.15 17.49
N LYS A 73 -11.66 -3.12 16.57
CA LYS A 73 -10.95 -4.39 16.70
C LYS A 73 -9.45 -4.29 16.42
N LEU A 74 -9.00 -3.25 15.71
CA LEU A 74 -7.58 -2.99 15.44
C LEU A 74 -7.00 -1.96 16.40
N ASN A 75 -7.80 -1.01 16.86
CA ASN A 75 -7.39 0.04 17.78
C ASN A 75 -7.47 -0.44 19.24
N ASN A 76 -6.63 -1.42 19.56
CA ASN A 76 -6.46 -1.93 20.93
C ASN A 76 -4.95 -2.05 21.25
N ASP A 77 -4.62 -1.92 22.52
CA ASP A 77 -3.23 -1.79 22.99
C ASP A 77 -2.35 -2.98 22.58
N SER A 78 -2.85 -4.21 22.66
CA SER A 78 -2.07 -5.40 22.33
C SER A 78 -1.74 -5.47 20.83
N PHE A 79 -2.67 -5.08 19.97
CA PHE A 79 -2.43 -5.05 18.52
C PHE A 79 -1.50 -3.89 18.14
N ILE A 80 -1.68 -2.72 18.77
CA ILE A 80 -0.81 -1.55 18.58
C ILE A 80 0.62 -1.88 19.01
N GLU A 81 0.81 -2.57 20.15
CA GLU A 81 2.13 -3.01 20.59
C GLU A 81 2.79 -3.97 19.59
N LEU A 82 2.03 -4.95 19.08
CA LEU A 82 2.51 -5.88 18.06
C LEU A 82 2.98 -5.15 16.80
N LEU A 83 2.16 -4.23 16.28
CA LEU A 83 2.51 -3.40 15.13
C LEU A 83 3.73 -2.51 15.41
N GLY A 84 3.81 -1.93 16.62
CA GLY A 84 4.94 -1.11 17.06
C GLY A 84 6.26 -1.90 17.03
N ARG A 85 6.26 -3.14 17.53
CA ARG A 85 7.44 -4.04 17.48
C ARG A 85 7.86 -4.35 16.05
N ALA A 86 6.89 -4.65 15.17
CA ALA A 86 7.17 -4.89 13.76
C ALA A 86 7.73 -3.65 13.05
N ALA A 87 7.17 -2.48 13.33
CA ALA A 87 7.63 -1.21 12.76
C ALA A 87 9.04 -0.81 13.20
N LEU A 88 9.38 -1.03 14.49
CA LEU A 88 10.70 -0.73 15.04
C LEU A 88 11.79 -1.58 14.40
N ASN A 89 11.53 -2.85 14.18
CA ASN A 89 12.54 -3.78 13.67
C ASN A 89 12.53 -3.89 12.14
N LYS A 90 11.36 -3.80 11.54
CA LYS A 90 11.12 -3.79 10.09
C LYS A 90 12.08 -4.71 9.29
N PRO A 91 12.18 -6.00 9.63
CA PRO A 91 13.11 -6.90 8.96
C PRO A 91 12.69 -7.16 7.52
N SER A 92 13.67 -7.33 6.63
CA SER A 92 13.42 -7.90 5.32
C SER A 92 13.16 -9.41 5.45
N ASN A 93 12.05 -9.88 4.91
CA ASN A 93 11.69 -11.30 4.91
C ASN A 93 12.07 -12.01 3.59
N SER A 94 13.11 -11.57 2.91
CA SER A 94 13.60 -12.21 1.68
C SER A 94 14.55 -13.38 1.99
N ASP A 95 15.41 -13.23 2.98
CA ASP A 95 16.47 -14.20 3.30
C ASP A 95 16.35 -14.75 4.74
N ILE A 96 15.75 -13.98 5.62
CA ILE A 96 15.48 -14.37 7.02
C ILE A 96 13.99 -14.16 7.28
N TYR A 97 13.35 -15.18 7.82
CA TYR A 97 11.90 -15.20 8.01
C TYR A 97 11.54 -15.03 9.48
N THR A 98 10.33 -14.49 9.72
CA THR A 98 9.74 -14.33 11.05
C THR A 98 8.49 -15.17 11.22
N SER A 99 8.14 -15.48 12.47
CA SER A 99 6.87 -16.16 12.79
C SER A 99 5.66 -15.32 12.37
N GLU A 100 5.77 -14.00 12.49
CA GLU A 100 4.73 -13.04 12.09
C GLU A 100 4.45 -13.11 10.59
N MET A 101 5.51 -13.17 9.77
CA MET A 101 5.36 -13.33 8.32
C MET A 101 4.72 -14.67 7.96
N ALA A 102 5.15 -15.75 8.60
CA ALA A 102 4.55 -17.07 8.37
C ALA A 102 3.07 -17.11 8.77
N THR A 103 2.73 -16.51 9.92
CA THR A 103 1.35 -16.41 10.40
C THR A 103 0.50 -15.58 9.43
N PHE A 104 1.00 -14.45 8.96
CA PHE A 104 0.32 -13.61 7.97
C PHE A 104 0.06 -14.41 6.68
N VAL A 105 1.08 -15.03 6.10
CA VAL A 105 0.96 -15.76 4.83
C VAL A 105 -0.05 -16.91 4.96
N LYS A 106 0.06 -17.70 6.03
CA LYS A 106 -0.89 -18.80 6.29
C LYS A 106 -2.32 -18.28 6.37
N THR A 107 -2.56 -17.27 7.21
CA THR A 107 -3.90 -16.70 7.39
C THR A 107 -4.44 -16.13 6.08
N PHE A 108 -3.60 -15.41 5.32
CA PHE A 108 -3.99 -14.83 4.05
C PHE A 108 -4.44 -15.90 3.03
N PHE A 109 -3.71 -17.00 2.93
CA PHE A 109 -4.10 -18.12 2.05
C PHE A 109 -5.35 -18.85 2.50
N GLU A 110 -5.53 -19.03 3.81
CA GLU A 110 -6.72 -19.71 4.34
C GLU A 110 -8.01 -18.88 4.23
N VAL A 111 -7.90 -17.55 4.35
CA VAL A 111 -9.07 -16.67 4.48
C VAL A 111 -9.40 -15.90 3.21
N ALA A 112 -8.39 -15.45 2.46
CA ALA A 112 -8.56 -14.47 1.40
C ALA A 112 -8.19 -14.96 0.00
N VAL A 113 -7.33 -15.97 -0.12
CA VAL A 113 -6.84 -16.44 -1.42
C VAL A 113 -7.68 -17.58 -1.94
N PRO A 114 -8.23 -17.50 -3.19
CA PRO A 114 -8.91 -18.64 -3.81
C PRO A 114 -7.99 -19.86 -3.95
N GLU A 115 -8.53 -21.06 -3.76
CA GLU A 115 -7.78 -22.33 -3.72
C GLU A 115 -6.93 -22.63 -4.97
N TYR A 116 -7.28 -22.08 -6.11
CA TYR A 116 -6.53 -22.27 -7.36
C TYR A 116 -5.22 -21.49 -7.41
N PHE A 117 -5.01 -20.47 -6.57
CA PHE A 117 -3.72 -19.82 -6.40
C PHE A 117 -2.88 -20.58 -5.36
N LYS A 118 -1.73 -21.09 -5.79
CA LYS A 118 -0.85 -21.91 -4.93
C LYS A 118 0.33 -21.11 -4.38
N TYR A 119 0.65 -19.99 -4.99
CA TYR A 119 1.85 -19.19 -4.67
C TYR A 119 1.51 -17.71 -4.64
N SER A 120 2.25 -16.96 -3.83
CA SER A 120 2.22 -15.50 -3.80
C SER A 120 3.62 -14.93 -3.80
N PHE A 121 3.73 -13.71 -4.23
CA PHE A 121 4.94 -12.92 -4.17
C PHE A 121 4.60 -11.54 -3.62
N PHE A 122 5.06 -11.25 -2.41
CA PHE A 122 4.74 -10.02 -1.72
C PHE A 122 5.75 -8.93 -2.08
N VAL A 123 5.25 -7.79 -2.53
CA VAL A 123 6.04 -6.62 -2.93
C VAL A 123 5.42 -5.34 -2.38
N SER A 124 6.18 -4.27 -2.38
CA SER A 124 5.74 -2.98 -1.87
C SER A 124 4.94 -2.20 -2.91
N GLY A 125 3.62 -2.29 -2.83
CA GLY A 125 2.69 -1.49 -3.62
C GLY A 125 2.19 -2.11 -4.92
N GLY A 126 1.04 -1.62 -5.39
CA GLY A 126 0.31 -2.13 -6.55
C GLY A 126 1.09 -2.06 -7.86
N ALA A 127 1.84 -0.98 -8.10
CA ALA A 127 2.67 -0.84 -9.30
C ALA A 127 3.69 -1.97 -9.44
N LEU A 128 4.40 -2.31 -8.35
CA LEU A 128 5.37 -3.41 -8.35
C LEU A 128 4.70 -4.77 -8.44
N ALA A 129 3.49 -4.92 -7.89
CA ALA A 129 2.71 -6.15 -8.03
C ALA A 129 2.33 -6.41 -9.50
N VAL A 130 1.79 -5.40 -10.19
CA VAL A 130 1.46 -5.49 -11.63
C VAL A 130 2.73 -5.71 -12.46
N GLU A 131 3.82 -5.03 -12.15
CA GLU A 131 5.09 -5.21 -12.88
C GLU A 131 5.61 -6.64 -12.76
N ASN A 132 5.57 -7.25 -11.59
CA ASN A 132 5.98 -8.65 -11.42
C ASN A 132 4.99 -9.63 -12.08
N ALA A 133 3.70 -9.33 -12.07
CA ALA A 133 2.71 -10.11 -12.82
C ALA A 133 3.00 -10.09 -14.34
N LEU A 134 3.34 -8.93 -14.90
CA LEU A 134 3.75 -8.80 -16.30
C LEU A 134 5.02 -9.60 -16.60
N LYS A 135 6.05 -9.48 -15.75
CA LYS A 135 7.29 -10.27 -15.91
C LYS A 135 7.01 -11.77 -15.91
N THR A 136 6.17 -12.23 -15.01
CA THR A 136 5.74 -13.63 -14.95
C THR A 136 4.99 -14.07 -16.20
N ALA A 137 4.08 -13.22 -16.71
CA ALA A 137 3.34 -13.49 -17.93
C ALA A 137 4.27 -13.54 -19.16
N PHE A 138 5.27 -12.66 -19.24
CA PHE A 138 6.27 -12.67 -20.32
C PHE A 138 7.10 -13.94 -20.32
N ASP A 139 7.67 -14.32 -19.18
CA ASP A 139 8.46 -15.55 -19.05
C ASP A 139 7.60 -16.78 -19.39
N TRP A 140 6.39 -16.86 -18.86
CA TRP A 140 5.46 -17.94 -19.18
C TRP A 140 5.18 -18.01 -20.69
N LYS A 141 4.91 -16.86 -21.33
CA LYS A 141 4.60 -16.79 -22.76
C LYS A 141 5.78 -17.25 -23.62
N ILE A 142 6.98 -16.80 -23.30
CA ILE A 142 8.21 -17.19 -24.01
C ILE A 142 8.43 -18.70 -23.89
N ARG A 143 8.33 -19.25 -22.70
CA ARG A 143 8.46 -20.70 -22.46
C ARG A 143 7.41 -21.51 -23.23
N GLN A 144 6.16 -21.03 -23.29
CA GLN A 144 5.12 -21.67 -24.10
C GLN A 144 5.44 -21.62 -25.60
N ASN A 145 6.02 -20.55 -26.11
CA ASN A 145 6.43 -20.43 -27.49
C ASN A 145 7.50 -21.47 -27.83
N PHE A 146 8.54 -21.60 -27.03
CA PHE A 146 9.59 -22.62 -27.25
C PHE A 146 9.04 -24.05 -27.15
N ARG A 147 8.16 -24.33 -26.19
CA ARG A 147 7.50 -25.66 -26.08
C ARG A 147 6.66 -26.00 -27.31
N LYS A 148 6.13 -25.01 -28.02
CA LYS A 148 5.38 -25.17 -29.26
C LYS A 148 6.27 -25.21 -30.50
N GLY A 149 7.59 -25.20 -30.35
CA GLY A 149 8.55 -25.25 -31.45
C GLY A 149 8.76 -23.93 -32.19
N TYR A 150 8.30 -22.80 -31.66
CA TYR A 150 8.62 -21.50 -32.25
C TYR A 150 10.06 -21.11 -31.95
N SER A 151 10.78 -20.66 -32.97
CA SER A 151 12.16 -20.15 -32.85
C SER A 151 12.20 -18.65 -32.48
N THR A 152 11.06 -17.98 -32.52
CA THR A 152 10.92 -16.54 -32.24
C THR A 152 9.79 -16.29 -31.26
N GLU A 153 9.84 -15.14 -30.60
CA GLU A 153 8.78 -14.70 -29.70
C GLU A 153 7.48 -14.43 -30.48
N LYS A 154 6.38 -14.91 -29.93
CA LYS A 154 5.02 -14.64 -30.38
C LYS A 154 4.21 -14.03 -29.27
N GLY A 155 3.32 -13.06 -29.59
CA GLY A 155 2.49 -12.37 -28.60
C GLY A 155 3.30 -11.36 -27.79
N THR A 156 3.88 -10.39 -28.48
CA THR A 156 4.73 -9.32 -27.90
C THR A 156 3.94 -8.11 -27.42
N LYS A 157 2.60 -8.17 -27.47
CA LYS A 157 1.72 -7.06 -27.08
C LYS A 157 0.91 -7.42 -25.85
N ILE A 158 0.62 -6.41 -25.04
CA ILE A 158 -0.27 -6.48 -23.88
C ILE A 158 -1.59 -5.80 -24.27
N LEU A 159 -2.70 -6.50 -24.07
CA LEU A 159 -4.02 -5.91 -24.15
C LEU A 159 -4.38 -5.30 -22.78
N HIS A 160 -4.70 -4.01 -22.74
CA HIS A 160 -5.14 -3.32 -21.55
C HIS A 160 -6.34 -2.40 -21.86
N PHE A 161 -7.06 -1.99 -20.85
CA PHE A 161 -8.16 -1.05 -21.00
C PHE A 161 -7.65 0.39 -21.06
N MET A 162 -8.28 1.22 -21.92
CA MET A 162 -8.07 2.66 -21.91
C MET A 162 -8.49 3.26 -20.56
N GLN A 163 -7.81 4.32 -20.14
CA GLN A 163 -8.04 5.01 -18.87
C GLN A 163 -7.85 4.13 -17.61
N ALA A 164 -7.17 2.99 -17.76
CA ALA A 164 -6.78 2.19 -16.62
C ALA A 164 -5.46 2.69 -16.04
N PHE A 165 -5.37 2.70 -14.71
CA PHE A 165 -4.15 3.04 -13.98
C PHE A 165 -3.52 1.76 -13.40
N HIS A 166 -2.30 1.46 -13.81
CA HIS A 166 -1.55 0.28 -13.33
C HIS A 166 -0.28 0.64 -12.57
N GLY A 167 0.07 1.91 -12.49
CA GLY A 167 1.25 2.42 -11.80
C GLY A 167 2.18 3.20 -12.73
N ARG A 168 3.26 3.71 -12.16
CA ARG A 168 4.24 4.59 -12.85
C ARG A 168 5.67 4.03 -12.81
N SER A 169 5.82 2.73 -12.59
CA SER A 169 7.10 2.02 -12.76
C SER A 169 7.29 1.60 -14.23
N GLY A 170 8.40 0.95 -14.56
CA GLY A 170 8.80 0.63 -15.92
C GLY A 170 7.69 0.12 -16.84
N TYR A 171 7.33 -1.17 -16.70
CA TYR A 171 6.29 -1.76 -17.57
C TYR A 171 4.89 -1.22 -17.30
N THR A 172 4.58 -0.87 -16.05
CA THR A 172 3.24 -0.37 -15.71
C THR A 172 2.95 0.99 -16.34
N MET A 173 3.96 1.84 -16.50
CA MET A 173 3.80 3.14 -17.17
C MET A 173 3.37 2.99 -18.63
N SER A 174 3.82 1.94 -19.31
CA SER A 174 3.48 1.71 -20.73
C SER A 174 2.03 1.25 -20.95
N ILE A 175 1.34 0.85 -19.91
CA ILE A 175 -0.07 0.41 -19.91
C ILE A 175 -0.98 1.27 -19.02
N THR A 176 -0.47 2.35 -18.46
CA THR A 176 -1.22 3.36 -17.70
C THR A 176 -1.48 4.56 -18.61
N ASN A 177 -2.71 5.03 -18.61
CA ASN A 177 -3.15 6.22 -19.37
C ASN A 177 -3.43 7.36 -18.41
#